data_e3d75c8c2996ded3ab529d73b47c1c75
#
_entry.id   e3d75c8c2996ded3ab529d73b47c1c75
#
_cell.length_a   1.000
_cell.length_b   1.000
_cell.length_c   1.000
_cell.angle_alpha   90.00
_cell.angle_beta   90.00
_cell.angle_gamma   90.00
#
_symmetry.space_group_name_H-M   'P 1'
#
loop_
_entity.id
_entity.type
_entity.pdbx_description
1 polymer ?
#
loop_
_entity_poly.entity_id
_entity_poly.type
_entity_poly.pdbx_seq_one_letter_code
_entity_poly.pdbx_strand_id
1 'polypeptide(L)'
;ETTIPVTSVSISGDGVSNGKLSLKSGASVQLTATVRPDNATDRKVTWTSSDSSVANVMGTGVVTAGSKAGTATVTATAGGKSASVQVTVSAPQDPYAQLDALAKAHASDLADGTYTVSTALKDGMLLDVAGGSKSDRANVQLGGSNGGANQKWRVSHDSKGYVTLANVNSGKVLDVAGGSARNGANALEYSSNGGRNQKWVAVRSGSSYRLVSAMSQSLVLDVAGWSTKNGANVDVWTSTGGANQQWSFRPVGQSLKSATVWYRPSSAQERVRVQWRVYGSPDTTGGMEMTQACGGWWKATVPAAGSTRTGLSFSYGSTTDDNGGKLYDVKGESAAVSGGQAVTDVTPNCVVTTK
;
A
#
# COMPACT_ATOMS: atom_id res chain seq x y z
N GLU A 1 18.94 -26.61 -68.69
CA GLU A 1 17.97 -25.64 -68.15
C GLU A 1 18.70 -24.43 -67.60
N THR A 2 18.28 -23.23 -68.01
CA THR A 2 18.89 -21.99 -67.50
C THR A 2 18.44 -21.72 -66.08
N THR A 3 19.38 -21.74 -65.13
CA THR A 3 19.06 -21.42 -63.73
C THR A 3 18.82 -19.92 -63.54
N ILE A 4 17.67 -19.54 -63.11
CA ILE A 4 17.28 -18.15 -62.77
C ILE A 4 17.57 -17.90 -61.29
N PRO A 5 18.56 -17.05 -60.93
CA PRO A 5 18.92 -16.85 -59.51
C PRO A 5 17.91 -15.94 -58.78
N VAL A 6 17.83 -16.07 -57.44
CA VAL A 6 17.14 -15.12 -56.59
C VAL A 6 17.88 -13.80 -56.54
N THR A 7 17.19 -12.70 -56.79
CA THR A 7 17.75 -11.34 -56.75
C THR A 7 17.49 -10.61 -55.46
N SER A 8 16.33 -10.85 -54.82
CA SER A 8 15.96 -10.27 -53.51
C SER A 8 15.00 -11.11 -52.74
N VAL A 9 15.01 -10.91 -51.42
CA VAL A 9 14.02 -11.38 -50.44
C VAL A 9 13.50 -10.17 -49.70
N SER A 10 12.22 -10.16 -49.40
CA SER A 10 11.62 -9.17 -48.51
C SER A 10 10.69 -9.86 -47.52
N ILE A 11 10.47 -9.25 -46.33
CA ILE A 11 9.59 -9.77 -45.31
C ILE A 11 8.46 -8.77 -45.08
N SER A 12 7.23 -9.28 -44.96
CA SER A 12 6.04 -8.55 -44.56
C SER A 12 5.27 -9.33 -43.51
N GLY A 13 4.38 -8.68 -42.78
CA GLY A 13 3.52 -9.29 -41.80
C GLY A 13 2.78 -8.22 -41.01
N ASP A 14 1.74 -8.63 -40.27
CA ASP A 14 0.99 -7.70 -39.47
C ASP A 14 1.87 -7.10 -38.36
N GLY A 15 1.79 -5.78 -38.15
CA GLY A 15 2.62 -5.05 -37.20
C GLY A 15 4.08 -4.84 -37.59
N VAL A 16 4.53 -5.34 -38.75
CA VAL A 16 5.89 -5.08 -39.25
C VAL A 16 5.97 -3.69 -39.87
N SER A 17 6.81 -2.84 -39.30
CA SER A 17 7.08 -1.49 -39.80
C SER A 17 8.58 -1.18 -39.77
N ASN A 18 9.14 -0.71 -40.89
CA ASN A 18 10.55 -0.36 -41.00
C ASN A 18 11.50 -1.47 -40.50
N GLY A 19 11.19 -2.74 -40.84
CA GLY A 19 11.98 -3.89 -40.41
C GLY A 19 11.93 -4.21 -38.95
N LYS A 20 10.94 -3.70 -38.21
CA LYS A 20 10.72 -3.93 -36.76
C LYS A 20 9.33 -4.49 -36.50
N LEU A 21 9.24 -5.34 -35.48
CA LEU A 21 8.02 -5.96 -35.00
C LEU A 21 8.06 -5.97 -33.45
N SER A 22 6.99 -5.53 -32.81
CA SER A 22 6.88 -5.60 -31.35
C SER A 22 5.79 -6.60 -30.97
N LEU A 23 6.12 -7.55 -30.09
CA LEU A 23 5.21 -8.58 -29.62
C LEU A 23 5.17 -8.59 -28.09
N LYS A 24 4.00 -8.90 -27.53
CA LYS A 24 3.88 -9.29 -26.13
C LYS A 24 4.31 -10.75 -25.99
N SER A 25 4.88 -11.11 -24.83
CA SER A 25 5.19 -12.51 -24.53
C SER A 25 4.01 -13.44 -24.82
N GLY A 26 4.27 -14.54 -25.49
CA GLY A 26 3.27 -15.55 -25.93
C GLY A 26 2.48 -15.19 -27.18
N ALA A 27 2.60 -13.98 -27.73
CA ALA A 27 1.92 -13.60 -28.96
C ALA A 27 2.58 -14.24 -30.17
N SER A 28 1.78 -14.53 -31.20
CA SER A 28 2.27 -15.06 -32.47
C SER A 28 1.81 -14.19 -33.63
N VAL A 29 2.64 -14.12 -34.68
CA VAL A 29 2.34 -13.42 -35.92
C VAL A 29 2.87 -14.22 -37.11
N GLN A 30 2.15 -14.18 -38.23
CA GLN A 30 2.60 -14.76 -39.49
C GLN A 30 3.46 -13.73 -40.23
N LEU A 31 4.72 -14.07 -40.51
CA LEU A 31 5.56 -13.37 -41.44
C LEU A 31 5.52 -14.06 -42.80
N THR A 32 5.54 -13.28 -43.87
CA THR A 32 5.61 -13.76 -45.27
C THR A 32 6.89 -13.28 -45.91
N ALA A 33 7.65 -14.20 -46.44
CA ALA A 33 8.82 -13.88 -47.26
C ALA A 33 8.45 -13.86 -48.75
N THR A 34 8.75 -12.75 -49.43
CA THR A 34 8.58 -12.62 -50.87
C THR A 34 9.94 -12.74 -51.54
N VAL A 35 10.07 -13.71 -52.43
CA VAL A 35 11.30 -14.00 -53.18
C VAL A 35 11.15 -13.49 -54.61
N ARG A 36 12.12 -12.74 -55.11
CA ARG A 36 12.14 -12.20 -56.47
C ARG A 36 13.37 -12.67 -57.27
N PRO A 37 13.26 -12.83 -58.59
CA PRO A 37 12.03 -12.73 -59.40
C PRO A 37 11.07 -13.91 -59.14
N ASP A 38 9.82 -13.78 -59.55
CA ASP A 38 8.79 -14.81 -59.29
C ASP A 38 9.06 -16.13 -60.03
N ASN A 39 9.90 -16.12 -61.07
CA ASN A 39 10.32 -17.27 -61.82
C ASN A 39 11.72 -17.79 -61.43
N ALA A 40 12.26 -17.38 -60.27
CA ALA A 40 13.53 -17.93 -59.75
C ALA A 40 13.43 -19.45 -59.61
N THR A 41 14.50 -20.16 -59.99
CA THR A 41 14.53 -21.63 -60.06
C THR A 41 14.40 -22.27 -58.66
N ASP A 42 15.07 -21.70 -57.64
CA ASP A 42 14.93 -22.14 -56.24
C ASP A 42 14.43 -21.00 -55.38
N ARG A 43 13.19 -21.12 -54.95
CA ARG A 43 12.50 -20.13 -54.10
C ARG A 43 12.28 -20.66 -52.68
N LYS A 44 12.95 -21.73 -52.28
CA LYS A 44 12.82 -22.31 -50.96
C LYS A 44 13.31 -21.29 -49.91
N VAL A 45 12.43 -20.94 -48.98
CA VAL A 45 12.73 -20.02 -47.87
C VAL A 45 13.12 -20.81 -46.66
N THR A 46 14.21 -20.41 -46.02
CA THR A 46 14.64 -20.87 -44.71
C THR A 46 14.53 -19.73 -43.72
N TRP A 47 13.88 -19.98 -42.58
CA TRP A 47 13.71 -19.03 -41.50
C TRP A 47 14.64 -19.35 -40.32
N THR A 48 15.26 -18.33 -39.76
CA THR A 48 16.12 -18.45 -38.57
C THR A 48 15.84 -17.31 -37.59
N SER A 49 16.10 -17.56 -36.29
CA SER A 49 16.08 -16.55 -35.26
C SER A 49 17.43 -16.49 -34.55
N SER A 50 17.90 -15.29 -34.24
CA SER A 50 19.15 -15.09 -33.48
C SER A 50 19.05 -15.52 -32.03
N ASP A 51 17.83 -15.51 -31.43
CA ASP A 51 17.55 -16.02 -30.11
C ASP A 51 16.10 -16.57 -30.07
N SER A 52 15.98 -17.89 -30.19
CA SER A 52 14.69 -18.59 -30.17
C SER A 52 13.98 -18.56 -28.81
N SER A 53 14.69 -18.22 -27.75
CA SER A 53 14.08 -18.03 -26.42
C SER A 53 13.35 -16.67 -26.32
N VAL A 54 13.74 -15.69 -27.11
CA VAL A 54 13.07 -14.39 -27.25
C VAL A 54 11.97 -14.49 -28.30
N ALA A 55 12.32 -14.91 -29.54
CA ALA A 55 11.35 -15.08 -30.61
C ALA A 55 11.70 -16.32 -31.42
N ASN A 56 10.85 -17.34 -31.37
CA ASN A 56 10.97 -18.54 -32.14
C ASN A 56 10.29 -18.35 -33.50
N VAL A 57 10.86 -18.87 -34.58
CA VAL A 57 10.26 -18.85 -35.93
C VAL A 57 10.15 -20.26 -36.48
N MET A 58 8.98 -20.61 -36.99
CA MET A 58 8.76 -21.87 -37.70
C MET A 58 9.15 -21.76 -39.18
N GLY A 59 9.40 -22.89 -39.80
CA GLY A 59 9.73 -22.95 -41.26
C GLY A 59 8.62 -22.37 -42.16
N THR A 60 7.41 -22.21 -41.66
CA THR A 60 6.26 -21.56 -42.30
C THR A 60 6.25 -20.04 -42.15
N GLY A 61 7.19 -19.46 -41.39
CA GLY A 61 7.25 -18.02 -41.13
C GLY A 61 6.40 -17.56 -39.93
N VAL A 62 5.79 -18.47 -39.17
CA VAL A 62 5.11 -18.10 -37.92
C VAL A 62 6.17 -17.79 -36.88
N VAL A 63 6.13 -16.54 -36.35
CA VAL A 63 6.96 -16.08 -35.24
C VAL A 63 6.14 -16.13 -33.96
N THR A 64 6.68 -16.77 -32.93
CA THR A 64 6.07 -16.84 -31.58
C THR A 64 7.02 -16.19 -30.58
N ALA A 65 6.54 -15.18 -29.87
CA ALA A 65 7.25 -14.53 -28.79
C ALA A 65 7.39 -15.45 -27.58
N GLY A 66 8.62 -15.62 -27.09
CA GLY A 66 8.91 -16.39 -25.88
C GLY A 66 8.52 -15.66 -24.59
N SER A 67 8.82 -16.25 -23.44
CA SER A 67 8.65 -15.64 -22.12
C SER A 67 9.78 -14.69 -21.74
N LYS A 68 10.92 -14.76 -22.43
CA LYS A 68 12.08 -13.89 -22.21
C LYS A 68 11.90 -12.58 -22.94
N ALA A 69 11.90 -11.48 -22.21
CA ALA A 69 11.96 -10.15 -22.80
C ALA A 69 13.31 -9.90 -23.47
N GLY A 70 13.30 -9.18 -24.57
CA GLY A 70 14.52 -8.88 -25.31
C GLY A 70 14.25 -8.61 -26.78
N THR A 71 15.31 -8.68 -27.58
CA THR A 71 15.25 -8.47 -29.02
C THR A 71 15.94 -9.63 -29.73
N ALA A 72 15.26 -10.20 -30.71
CA ALA A 72 15.82 -11.21 -31.63
C ALA A 72 15.67 -10.76 -33.09
N THR A 73 16.60 -11.16 -33.93
CA THR A 73 16.52 -10.93 -35.38
C THR A 73 15.98 -12.19 -36.05
N VAL A 74 14.84 -12.08 -36.68
CA VAL A 74 14.25 -13.14 -37.50
C VAL A 74 14.66 -12.90 -38.98
N THR A 75 15.25 -13.90 -39.60
CA THR A 75 15.80 -13.80 -40.94
C THR A 75 15.19 -14.85 -41.88
N ALA A 76 14.76 -14.43 -43.04
CA ALA A 76 14.36 -15.28 -44.17
C ALA A 76 15.48 -15.29 -45.23
N THR A 77 15.87 -16.47 -45.64
CA THR A 77 16.93 -16.66 -46.64
C THR A 77 16.42 -17.53 -47.78
N ALA A 78 16.68 -17.14 -49.03
CA ALA A 78 16.42 -17.91 -50.24
C ALA A 78 17.48 -17.60 -51.31
N GLY A 79 18.05 -18.60 -51.97
CA GLY A 79 19.03 -18.44 -53.07
C GLY A 79 20.22 -17.54 -52.70
N GLY A 80 20.69 -17.56 -51.44
CA GLY A 80 21.80 -16.73 -50.96
C GLY A 80 21.44 -15.25 -50.68
N LYS A 81 20.18 -14.85 -50.84
CA LYS A 81 19.66 -13.54 -50.46
C LYS A 81 18.88 -13.65 -49.18
N SER A 82 18.90 -12.59 -48.34
CA SER A 82 18.21 -12.58 -47.06
C SER A 82 17.52 -11.24 -46.78
N ALA A 83 16.49 -11.29 -45.96
CA ALA A 83 15.87 -10.15 -45.32
C ALA A 83 15.64 -10.45 -43.82
N SER A 84 15.60 -9.42 -43.00
CA SER A 84 15.48 -9.58 -41.57
C SER A 84 14.44 -8.62 -40.97
N VAL A 85 13.82 -9.07 -39.88
CA VAL A 85 12.95 -8.26 -39.05
C VAL A 85 13.47 -8.35 -37.59
N GLN A 86 13.65 -7.20 -36.96
CA GLN A 86 13.99 -7.12 -35.55
C GLN A 86 12.72 -7.28 -34.72
N VAL A 87 12.61 -8.37 -33.97
CA VAL A 87 11.46 -8.68 -33.11
C VAL A 87 11.82 -8.31 -31.69
N THR A 88 11.10 -7.35 -31.12
CA THR A 88 11.20 -6.97 -29.67
C THR A 88 10.06 -7.59 -28.90
N VAL A 89 10.39 -8.38 -27.88
CA VAL A 89 9.41 -9.01 -26.99
C VAL A 89 9.44 -8.28 -25.66
N SER A 90 8.28 -7.74 -25.26
CA SER A 90 8.10 -7.14 -23.94
C SER A 90 7.86 -8.24 -22.90
N ALA A 91 8.41 -8.04 -21.69
CA ALA A 91 8.11 -8.94 -20.57
C ALA A 91 6.60 -9.03 -20.32
N PRO A 92 6.11 -10.18 -19.81
CA PRO A 92 4.77 -10.25 -19.25
C PRO A 92 4.64 -9.13 -18.22
N GLN A 93 3.66 -8.25 -18.40
CA GLN A 93 3.38 -7.26 -17.38
C GLN A 93 2.79 -8.01 -16.19
N ASP A 94 3.40 -7.89 -15.02
CA ASP A 94 2.79 -8.33 -13.77
C ASP A 94 1.51 -7.50 -13.57
N PRO A 95 0.32 -8.11 -13.59
CA PRO A 95 -0.95 -7.39 -13.42
C PRO A 95 -1.04 -6.69 -12.06
N TYR A 96 -0.15 -7.04 -11.15
CA TYR A 96 -0.10 -6.50 -9.79
C TYR A 96 1.09 -5.57 -9.53
N ALA A 97 1.91 -5.27 -10.53
CA ALA A 97 3.11 -4.44 -10.34
C ALA A 97 2.80 -3.08 -9.67
N GLN A 98 1.68 -2.45 -10.02
CA GLN A 98 1.25 -1.20 -9.39
C GLN A 98 0.81 -1.39 -7.94
N LEU A 99 0.15 -2.51 -7.62
CA LEU A 99 -0.23 -2.84 -6.24
C LEU A 99 1.00 -3.16 -5.38
N ASP A 100 1.96 -3.90 -5.92
CA ASP A 100 3.23 -4.18 -5.25
C ASP A 100 4.02 -2.87 -4.98
N ALA A 101 4.03 -1.95 -5.96
CA ALA A 101 4.62 -0.62 -5.77
C ALA A 101 3.89 0.20 -4.69
N LEU A 102 2.55 0.16 -4.67
CA LEU A 102 1.73 0.83 -3.65
C LEU A 102 2.02 0.25 -2.27
N ALA A 103 2.05 -1.09 -2.12
CA ALA A 103 2.34 -1.75 -0.86
C ALA A 103 3.72 -1.35 -0.32
N LYS A 104 4.73 -1.35 -1.18
CA LYS A 104 6.09 -0.93 -0.81
C LYS A 104 6.16 0.53 -0.36
N ALA A 105 5.45 1.43 -1.06
CA ALA A 105 5.44 2.87 -0.75
C ALA A 105 4.78 3.17 0.61
N HIS A 106 3.82 2.35 1.03
CA HIS A 106 3.04 2.55 2.26
C HIS A 106 3.36 1.56 3.39
N ALA A 107 4.42 0.75 3.25
CA ALA A 107 4.78 -0.27 4.22
C ALA A 107 5.11 0.29 5.63
N SER A 108 5.52 1.55 5.73
CA SER A 108 5.81 2.21 7.00
C SER A 108 4.64 3.03 7.58
N ASP A 109 3.51 3.12 6.87
CA ASP A 109 2.37 3.94 7.30
C ASP A 109 1.70 3.39 8.56
N LEU A 110 1.65 2.07 8.70
CA LEU A 110 1.08 1.35 9.83
C LEU A 110 2.10 0.35 10.37
N ALA A 111 2.46 0.43 11.64
CA ALA A 111 3.41 -0.52 12.24
C ALA A 111 2.76 -1.89 12.51
N ASP A 112 3.60 -2.94 12.61
CA ASP A 112 3.17 -4.24 13.12
C ASP A 112 2.72 -4.10 14.58
N GLY A 113 1.67 -4.82 14.95
CA GLY A 113 1.13 -4.74 16.29
C GLY A 113 -0.29 -5.30 16.40
N THR A 114 -0.85 -5.20 17.59
CA THR A 114 -2.26 -5.55 17.84
C THR A 114 -3.08 -4.28 18.00
N TYR A 115 -4.21 -4.21 17.29
CA TYR A 115 -5.05 -3.02 17.21
C TYR A 115 -6.53 -3.35 17.39
N THR A 116 -7.29 -2.39 17.89
CA THR A 116 -8.71 -2.27 17.53
C THR A 116 -8.81 -1.41 16.30
N VAL A 117 -9.71 -1.76 15.38
CA VAL A 117 -9.90 -1.06 14.10
C VAL A 117 -11.29 -0.46 14.10
N SER A 118 -11.40 0.87 14.11
CA SER A 118 -12.69 1.57 14.15
C SER A 118 -13.00 2.23 12.82
N THR A 119 -14.28 2.27 12.45
CA THR A 119 -14.74 3.05 11.30
C THR A 119 -14.78 4.54 11.64
N ALA A 120 -14.57 5.39 10.62
CA ALA A 120 -14.77 6.84 10.75
C ALA A 120 -16.24 7.27 10.65
N LEU A 121 -17.17 6.34 10.36
CA LEU A 121 -18.61 6.63 10.29
C LEU A 121 -19.23 6.97 11.64
N LYS A 122 -18.81 6.27 12.69
CA LYS A 122 -19.39 6.40 14.01
C LYS A 122 -18.39 5.96 15.08
N ASP A 123 -18.24 6.80 16.10
CA ASP A 123 -17.39 6.49 17.25
C ASP A 123 -17.87 5.23 17.97
N GLY A 124 -16.91 4.45 18.46
CA GLY A 124 -17.15 3.23 19.22
C GLY A 124 -17.58 2.01 18.40
N MET A 125 -17.68 2.13 17.07
CA MET A 125 -17.93 1.00 16.18
C MET A 125 -16.63 0.42 15.66
N LEU A 126 -16.40 -0.86 15.91
CA LEU A 126 -15.16 -1.58 15.61
C LEU A 126 -15.37 -2.65 14.54
N LEU A 127 -14.32 -2.97 13.82
CA LEU A 127 -14.23 -4.15 12.97
C LEU A 127 -14.31 -5.40 13.85
N ASP A 128 -15.32 -6.20 13.67
CA ASP A 128 -15.77 -7.25 14.58
C ASP A 128 -16.01 -8.56 13.83
N VAL A 129 -15.58 -9.68 14.40
CA VAL A 129 -15.99 -11.00 13.91
C VAL A 129 -17.31 -11.38 14.58
N ALA A 130 -18.33 -11.57 13.79
CA ALA A 130 -19.71 -11.84 14.22
C ALA A 130 -19.77 -12.99 15.24
N GLY A 131 -20.41 -12.71 16.38
CA GLY A 131 -20.58 -13.69 17.47
C GLY A 131 -19.29 -14.22 18.08
N GLY A 132 -18.13 -13.61 17.80
CA GLY A 132 -16.83 -14.12 18.25
C GLY A 132 -16.52 -15.51 17.69
N SER A 133 -17.05 -15.83 16.52
CA SER A 133 -16.82 -17.11 15.85
C SER A 133 -15.34 -17.37 15.62
N LYS A 134 -14.93 -18.63 15.58
CA LYS A 134 -13.57 -19.07 15.21
C LYS A 134 -13.58 -19.93 13.96
N SER A 135 -14.72 -19.99 13.27
CA SER A 135 -14.89 -20.82 12.09
C SER A 135 -14.43 -20.07 10.84
N ASP A 136 -13.94 -20.79 9.84
CA ASP A 136 -13.74 -20.23 8.52
C ASP A 136 -15.07 -19.68 7.98
N ARG A 137 -14.99 -18.56 7.25
CA ARG A 137 -16.14 -17.84 6.68
C ARG A 137 -17.01 -17.10 7.72
N ALA A 138 -16.53 -16.95 8.98
CA ALA A 138 -17.24 -16.10 9.93
C ALA A 138 -17.27 -14.66 9.41
N ASN A 139 -18.46 -14.07 9.45
CA ASN A 139 -18.67 -12.73 8.90
C ASN A 139 -17.89 -11.66 9.66
N VAL A 140 -17.34 -10.71 8.93
CA VAL A 140 -16.78 -9.48 9.49
C VAL A 140 -17.79 -8.36 9.33
N GLN A 141 -18.05 -7.65 10.43
CA GLN A 141 -19.09 -6.66 10.55
C GLN A 141 -18.63 -5.48 11.43
N LEU A 142 -19.45 -4.47 11.59
CA LEU A 142 -19.28 -3.49 12.67
C LEU A 142 -19.91 -4.00 13.97
N GLY A 143 -19.15 -3.92 15.06
CA GLY A 143 -19.63 -4.21 16.40
C GLY A 143 -19.38 -3.04 17.35
N GLY A 144 -20.32 -2.75 18.23
CA GLY A 144 -20.06 -1.83 19.34
C GLY A 144 -18.89 -2.34 20.19
N SER A 145 -18.04 -1.43 20.67
CA SER A 145 -16.86 -1.80 21.46
C SER A 145 -17.25 -2.58 22.71
N ASN A 146 -16.79 -3.82 22.85
CA ASN A 146 -17.04 -4.70 23.99
C ASN A 146 -15.76 -5.20 24.68
N GLY A 147 -14.57 -4.80 24.17
CA GLY A 147 -13.28 -5.22 24.67
C GLY A 147 -12.87 -6.65 24.29
N GLY A 148 -13.71 -7.37 23.56
CA GLY A 148 -13.51 -8.76 23.16
C GLY A 148 -12.29 -8.97 22.24
N ALA A 149 -11.78 -10.19 22.24
CA ALA A 149 -10.66 -10.57 21.36
C ALA A 149 -11.06 -10.62 19.89
N ASN A 150 -12.35 -10.83 19.59
CA ASN A 150 -12.93 -10.80 18.25
C ASN A 150 -12.94 -9.41 17.60
N GLN A 151 -12.67 -8.35 18.37
CA GLN A 151 -12.52 -6.96 17.92
C GLN A 151 -11.06 -6.50 17.88
N LYS A 152 -10.11 -7.42 18.11
CA LYS A 152 -8.68 -7.14 18.12
C LYS A 152 -8.02 -7.84 16.95
N TRP A 153 -7.17 -7.10 16.25
CA TRP A 153 -6.55 -7.54 15.01
C TRP A 153 -5.03 -7.37 15.10
N ARG A 154 -4.30 -8.44 14.83
CA ARG A 154 -2.84 -8.39 14.71
C ARG A 154 -2.49 -8.05 13.28
N VAL A 155 -1.80 -6.93 13.11
CA VAL A 155 -1.24 -6.47 11.83
C VAL A 155 0.17 -7.01 11.71
N SER A 156 0.50 -7.57 10.56
CA SER A 156 1.84 -7.98 10.17
C SER A 156 2.09 -7.70 8.70
N HIS A 157 3.33 -7.29 8.37
CA HIS A 157 3.73 -7.04 6.98
C HIS A 157 4.44 -8.25 6.37
N ASP A 158 4.26 -8.43 5.07
CA ASP A 158 5.12 -9.32 4.29
C ASP A 158 6.31 -8.54 3.68
N SER A 159 7.22 -9.26 3.01
CA SER A 159 8.42 -8.67 2.40
C SER A 159 8.12 -7.67 1.26
N LYS A 160 6.90 -7.64 0.73
CA LYS A 160 6.45 -6.69 -0.29
C LYS A 160 5.76 -5.46 0.30
N GLY A 161 5.51 -5.44 1.61
CA GLY A 161 4.83 -4.35 2.30
C GLY A 161 3.31 -4.50 2.40
N TYR A 162 2.75 -5.64 1.98
CA TYR A 162 1.34 -5.93 2.23
C TYR A 162 1.10 -6.27 3.69
N VAL A 163 -0.02 -5.80 4.23
CA VAL A 163 -0.47 -6.14 5.57
C VAL A 163 -1.46 -7.29 5.56
N THR A 164 -1.37 -8.12 6.58
CA THR A 164 -2.36 -9.14 6.94
C THR A 164 -2.94 -8.76 8.30
N LEU A 165 -4.26 -8.85 8.46
CA LEU A 165 -4.96 -8.59 9.72
C LEU A 165 -5.45 -9.93 10.28
N ALA A 166 -4.79 -10.47 11.29
CA ALA A 166 -5.19 -11.70 11.97
C ALA A 166 -6.05 -11.39 13.20
N ASN A 167 -7.23 -11.97 13.29
CA ASN A 167 -8.09 -11.81 14.44
C ASN A 167 -7.48 -12.49 15.69
N VAL A 168 -7.45 -11.78 16.82
CA VAL A 168 -6.80 -12.26 18.03
C VAL A 168 -7.57 -13.45 18.67
N ASN A 169 -8.90 -13.52 18.47
CA ASN A 169 -9.72 -14.58 19.02
C ASN A 169 -9.56 -15.91 18.28
N SER A 170 -9.49 -15.87 16.96
CA SER A 170 -9.48 -17.06 16.09
C SER A 170 -8.12 -17.40 15.51
N GLY A 171 -7.23 -16.40 15.38
CA GLY A 171 -5.99 -16.50 14.62
C GLY A 171 -6.19 -16.47 13.09
N LYS A 172 -7.44 -16.41 12.62
CA LYS A 172 -7.77 -16.32 11.19
C LYS A 172 -7.59 -14.92 10.67
N VAL A 173 -7.46 -14.77 9.36
CA VAL A 173 -7.14 -13.50 8.73
C VAL A 173 -8.35 -12.89 8.03
N LEU A 174 -8.40 -11.55 7.97
CA LEU A 174 -9.37 -10.80 7.18
C LEU A 174 -9.23 -11.18 5.71
N ASP A 175 -10.31 -11.64 5.12
CA ASP A 175 -10.36 -12.27 3.81
C ASP A 175 -11.53 -11.71 2.99
N VAL A 176 -11.34 -11.58 1.69
CA VAL A 176 -12.44 -11.28 0.75
C VAL A 176 -12.99 -12.58 0.18
N ALA A 177 -14.25 -12.83 0.45
CA ALA A 177 -14.96 -14.06 0.11
C ALA A 177 -14.73 -14.50 -1.35
N GLY A 178 -14.28 -15.76 -1.50
CA GLY A 178 -14.04 -16.36 -2.81
C GLY A 178 -12.97 -15.68 -3.67
N GLY A 179 -12.15 -14.80 -3.13
CA GLY A 179 -11.17 -14.03 -3.90
C GLY A 179 -11.82 -13.12 -4.95
N SER A 180 -13.04 -12.64 -4.68
CA SER A 180 -13.82 -11.84 -5.64
C SER A 180 -13.35 -10.39 -5.67
N ALA A 181 -12.82 -9.94 -6.80
CA ALA A 181 -12.43 -8.54 -7.02
C ALA A 181 -13.60 -7.69 -7.55
N ARG A 182 -14.76 -7.77 -6.89
CA ARG A 182 -15.99 -7.05 -7.27
C ARG A 182 -16.55 -6.26 -6.10
N ASN A 183 -17.24 -5.17 -6.39
CA ASN A 183 -18.01 -4.41 -5.40
C ASN A 183 -19.01 -5.31 -4.68
N GLY A 184 -19.10 -5.17 -3.35
CA GLY A 184 -19.99 -5.95 -2.50
C GLY A 184 -19.47 -7.35 -2.19
N ALA A 185 -18.23 -7.70 -2.58
CA ALA A 185 -17.65 -8.97 -2.15
C ALA A 185 -17.40 -8.94 -0.64
N ASN A 186 -17.99 -9.88 0.07
CA ASN A 186 -18.06 -9.89 1.52
C ASN A 186 -16.70 -10.02 2.17
N ALA A 187 -16.47 -9.26 3.24
CA ALA A 187 -15.34 -9.46 4.14
C ALA A 187 -15.71 -10.50 5.21
N LEU A 188 -14.81 -11.44 5.43
CA LEU A 188 -14.96 -12.52 6.38
C LEU A 188 -13.60 -12.86 6.99
N GLU A 189 -13.55 -13.73 7.97
CA GLU A 189 -12.29 -14.33 8.41
C GLU A 189 -12.11 -15.73 7.81
N TYR A 190 -10.88 -16.06 7.47
CA TYR A 190 -10.52 -17.37 6.92
C TYR A 190 -9.13 -17.80 7.38
N SER A 191 -8.88 -19.11 7.39
CA SER A 191 -7.54 -19.66 7.64
C SER A 191 -6.53 -19.08 6.66
N SER A 192 -5.37 -18.66 7.15
CA SER A 192 -4.35 -18.02 6.30
C SER A 192 -3.86 -18.98 5.22
N ASN A 193 -3.93 -18.56 3.97
CA ASN A 193 -3.43 -19.29 2.80
C ASN A 193 -2.44 -18.47 1.96
N GLY A 194 -2.14 -17.23 2.39
CA GLY A 194 -1.23 -16.33 1.69
C GLY A 194 -1.77 -15.72 0.40
N GLY A 195 -3.04 -15.95 0.07
CA GLY A 195 -3.71 -15.41 -1.12
C GLY A 195 -3.81 -13.88 -1.11
N ARG A 196 -3.97 -13.28 -2.29
CA ARG A 196 -4.15 -11.82 -2.41
C ARG A 196 -5.44 -11.30 -1.79
N ASN A 197 -6.47 -12.14 -1.70
CA ASN A 197 -7.71 -11.85 -1.00
C ASN A 197 -7.57 -11.69 0.52
N GLN A 198 -6.41 -12.05 1.07
CA GLN A 198 -6.04 -11.92 2.48
C GLN A 198 -4.99 -10.84 2.74
N LYS A 199 -4.61 -10.10 1.70
CA LYS A 199 -3.58 -9.07 1.76
C LYS A 199 -4.15 -7.69 1.46
N TRP A 200 -3.64 -6.71 2.17
CA TRP A 200 -4.12 -5.34 2.11
C TRP A 200 -2.96 -4.37 2.03
N VAL A 201 -3.20 -3.18 1.52
CA VAL A 201 -2.28 -2.05 1.66
C VAL A 201 -2.92 -1.03 2.57
N ALA A 202 -2.28 -0.72 3.68
CA ALA A 202 -2.74 0.30 4.62
C ALA A 202 -2.24 1.68 4.16
N VAL A 203 -3.05 2.38 3.38
CA VAL A 203 -2.72 3.72 2.86
C VAL A 203 -3.19 4.77 3.85
N ARG A 204 -2.27 5.54 4.41
CA ARG A 204 -2.59 6.62 5.36
C ARG A 204 -3.39 7.73 4.69
N SER A 205 -4.44 8.19 5.37
CA SER A 205 -5.29 9.30 4.96
C SER A 205 -5.58 10.19 6.19
N GLY A 206 -4.75 11.19 6.41
CA GLY A 206 -4.78 11.99 7.64
C GLY A 206 -4.49 11.15 8.89
N SER A 207 -5.43 11.08 9.84
CA SER A 207 -5.34 10.23 11.04
C SER A 207 -5.92 8.83 10.85
N SER A 208 -6.48 8.54 9.68
CA SER A 208 -7.11 7.26 9.33
C SER A 208 -6.32 6.54 8.24
N TYR A 209 -6.80 5.36 7.86
CA TYR A 209 -6.25 4.53 6.80
C TYR A 209 -7.34 4.05 5.87
N ARG A 210 -7.02 3.90 4.60
CA ARG A 210 -7.77 3.06 3.67
C ARG A 210 -7.07 1.72 3.55
N LEU A 211 -7.81 0.64 3.67
CA LEU A 211 -7.31 -0.72 3.44
C LEU A 211 -7.61 -1.11 2.00
N VAL A 212 -6.62 -0.94 1.12
CA VAL A 212 -6.73 -1.31 -0.30
C VAL A 212 -6.51 -2.80 -0.44
N SER A 213 -7.42 -3.49 -1.12
CA SER A 213 -7.30 -4.93 -1.39
C SER A 213 -6.15 -5.22 -2.34
N ALA A 214 -5.32 -6.22 -2.04
CA ALA A 214 -4.24 -6.65 -2.94
C ALA A 214 -4.75 -7.33 -4.23
N MET A 215 -6.06 -7.44 -4.41
CA MET A 215 -6.68 -7.94 -5.64
C MET A 215 -6.94 -6.84 -6.66
N SER A 216 -7.15 -5.60 -6.23
CA SER A 216 -7.40 -4.45 -7.11
C SER A 216 -7.13 -3.15 -6.40
N GLN A 217 -6.44 -2.20 -7.05
CA GLN A 217 -6.16 -0.85 -6.51
C GLN A 217 -7.44 -0.03 -6.28
N SER A 218 -8.50 -0.32 -6.99
CA SER A 218 -9.76 0.40 -6.87
C SER A 218 -10.62 -0.08 -5.70
N LEU A 219 -10.37 -1.27 -5.15
CA LEU A 219 -11.18 -1.87 -4.09
C LEU A 219 -10.57 -1.61 -2.72
N VAL A 220 -11.39 -1.12 -1.81
CA VAL A 220 -11.02 -0.87 -0.41
C VAL A 220 -12.03 -1.50 0.53
N LEU A 221 -11.60 -1.77 1.76
CA LEU A 221 -12.50 -2.24 2.82
C LEU A 221 -13.54 -1.18 3.12
N ASP A 222 -14.81 -1.55 3.13
CA ASP A 222 -15.98 -0.68 3.13
C ASP A 222 -17.03 -1.13 4.15
N VAL A 223 -17.69 -0.18 4.78
CA VAL A 223 -18.92 -0.48 5.54
C VAL A 223 -20.11 -0.38 4.60
N ALA A 224 -20.72 -1.52 4.32
CA ALA A 224 -21.81 -1.64 3.35
C ALA A 224 -22.97 -0.67 3.65
N GLY A 225 -23.38 0.06 2.61
CA GLY A 225 -24.52 0.96 2.68
C GLY A 225 -24.41 2.08 3.71
N TRP A 226 -23.20 2.48 4.12
CA TRP A 226 -22.97 3.54 5.12
C TRP A 226 -23.68 3.27 6.46
N SER A 227 -23.91 2.02 6.77
CA SER A 227 -24.66 1.63 7.95
C SER A 227 -23.83 1.85 9.23
N THR A 228 -24.41 2.53 10.23
CA THR A 228 -23.81 2.74 11.54
C THR A 228 -24.41 1.83 12.61
N LYS A 229 -25.16 0.82 12.21
CA LYS A 229 -25.83 -0.13 13.12
C LYS A 229 -24.85 -1.21 13.59
N ASN A 230 -25.06 -1.72 14.78
CA ASN A 230 -24.40 -2.95 15.23
C ASN A 230 -24.78 -4.11 14.31
N GLY A 231 -23.79 -4.88 13.85
CA GLY A 231 -23.98 -5.92 12.84
C GLY A 231 -23.97 -5.44 11.39
N ALA A 232 -23.69 -4.14 11.14
CA ALA A 232 -23.54 -3.64 9.77
C ALA A 232 -22.43 -4.41 9.04
N ASN A 233 -22.75 -4.89 7.84
CA ASN A 233 -21.81 -5.70 7.06
C ASN A 233 -20.59 -4.90 6.61
N VAL A 234 -19.46 -5.58 6.49
CA VAL A 234 -18.23 -5.06 5.89
C VAL A 234 -17.94 -5.85 4.61
N ASP A 235 -17.61 -5.15 3.55
CA ASP A 235 -17.30 -5.71 2.25
C ASP A 235 -16.12 -5.00 1.60
N VAL A 236 -15.87 -5.22 0.33
CA VAL A 236 -14.99 -4.39 -0.47
C VAL A 236 -15.79 -3.63 -1.53
N TRP A 237 -15.46 -2.35 -1.68
CA TRP A 237 -16.10 -1.48 -2.65
C TRP A 237 -15.09 -0.58 -3.36
N THR A 238 -15.47 -0.06 -4.53
CA THR A 238 -14.68 0.94 -5.23
C THR A 238 -14.41 2.14 -4.32
N SER A 239 -13.14 2.55 -4.25
CA SER A 239 -12.71 3.67 -3.41
C SER A 239 -13.41 4.97 -3.80
N THR A 240 -14.17 5.54 -2.87
CA THR A 240 -14.84 6.84 -2.99
C THR A 240 -14.21 7.91 -2.10
N GLY A 241 -13.36 7.50 -1.15
CA GLY A 241 -12.80 8.36 -0.11
C GLY A 241 -13.77 8.68 1.03
N GLY A 242 -14.94 8.06 1.05
CA GLY A 242 -15.96 8.27 2.08
C GLY A 242 -15.54 7.77 3.47
N ALA A 243 -16.24 8.25 4.51
CA ALA A 243 -15.97 7.86 5.89
C ALA A 243 -16.21 6.36 6.15
N ASN A 244 -17.08 5.72 5.36
CA ASN A 244 -17.33 4.27 5.40
C ASN A 244 -16.14 3.42 4.91
N GLN A 245 -15.14 4.05 4.31
CA GLN A 245 -13.91 3.43 3.81
C GLN A 245 -12.67 3.89 4.57
N GLN A 246 -12.86 4.61 5.68
CA GLN A 246 -11.78 5.12 6.50
C GLN A 246 -11.77 4.40 7.85
N TRP A 247 -10.59 3.91 8.22
CA TRP A 247 -10.38 3.07 9.38
C TRP A 247 -9.28 3.64 10.27
N SER A 248 -9.53 3.67 11.57
CA SER A 248 -8.55 4.10 12.56
C SER A 248 -8.02 2.90 13.32
N PHE A 249 -6.69 2.77 13.39
CA PHE A 249 -6.00 1.70 14.08
C PHE A 249 -5.53 2.19 15.45
N ARG A 250 -6.02 1.58 16.51
CA ARG A 250 -5.69 1.94 17.88
C ARG A 250 -4.96 0.78 18.56
N PRO A 251 -3.69 0.95 18.96
CA PRO A 251 -2.91 -0.13 19.56
C PRO A 251 -3.56 -0.67 20.84
N VAL A 252 -3.49 -2.00 20.98
CA VAL A 252 -3.97 -2.71 22.16
C VAL A 252 -2.78 -3.13 23.03
N GLY A 253 -2.86 -2.87 24.34
CA GLY A 253 -1.86 -3.35 25.28
C GLY A 253 -0.56 -2.56 25.30
N GLN A 254 -0.49 -1.41 24.64
CA GLN A 254 0.63 -0.50 24.85
C GLN A 254 0.47 0.23 26.17
N SER A 255 1.40 -0.02 27.08
CA SER A 255 1.57 0.85 28.25
C SER A 255 1.87 2.26 27.75
N LEU A 256 1.15 3.26 28.25
CA LEU A 256 1.51 4.65 28.01
C LEU A 256 2.95 4.84 28.50
N LYS A 257 3.84 5.21 27.60
CA LYS A 257 5.16 5.69 27.97
C LYS A 257 5.04 7.13 28.48
N SER A 258 6.05 7.63 29.10
CA SER A 258 6.11 9.04 29.46
C SER A 258 6.97 9.79 28.44
N ALA A 259 6.54 10.99 28.08
CA ALA A 259 7.32 11.92 27.29
C ALA A 259 7.65 13.17 28.10
N THR A 260 8.86 13.65 27.98
CA THR A 260 9.25 14.96 28.54
C THR A 260 8.84 16.05 27.57
N VAL A 261 8.03 16.97 28.06
CA VAL A 261 7.53 18.10 27.27
C VAL A 261 8.14 19.38 27.77
N TRP A 262 8.63 20.18 26.85
CA TRP A 262 9.19 21.48 27.08
C TRP A 262 8.38 22.54 26.35
N TYR A 263 8.07 23.62 27.05
CA TYR A 263 7.33 24.75 26.49
C TYR A 263 7.97 26.09 26.90
N ARG A 264 8.09 26.98 25.95
CA ARG A 264 8.56 28.34 26.18
C ARG A 264 7.49 29.32 25.66
N PRO A 265 6.73 29.95 26.57
CA PRO A 265 5.76 30.97 26.18
C PRO A 265 6.45 32.19 25.57
N SER A 266 5.73 32.95 24.77
CA SER A 266 6.23 34.19 24.12
C SER A 266 6.55 35.32 25.10
N SER A 267 6.03 35.24 26.32
CA SER A 267 6.30 36.20 27.42
C SER A 267 6.46 35.46 28.74
N ALA A 268 7.12 36.10 29.72
CA ALA A 268 7.31 35.53 31.03
C ALA A 268 5.94 35.25 31.70
N GLN A 269 5.81 34.06 32.28
CA GLN A 269 4.59 33.58 32.92
C GLN A 269 4.90 33.13 34.34
N GLU A 270 3.90 33.23 35.23
CA GLU A 270 3.96 32.70 36.62
C GLU A 270 3.52 31.21 36.65
N ARG A 271 2.64 30.82 35.73
CA ARG A 271 2.11 29.46 35.61
C ARG A 271 1.92 29.09 34.16
N VAL A 272 2.27 27.86 33.84
CA VAL A 272 2.01 27.25 32.53
C VAL A 272 1.43 25.86 32.76
N ARG A 273 0.39 25.51 32.03
CA ARG A 273 -0.26 24.22 32.09
C ARG A 273 -0.16 23.55 30.71
N VAL A 274 0.17 22.25 30.70
CA VAL A 274 0.06 21.40 29.51
C VAL A 274 -1.22 20.57 29.61
N GLN A 275 -1.95 20.51 28.49
CA GLN A 275 -3.01 19.53 28.28
C GLN A 275 -2.53 18.54 27.21
N TRP A 276 -2.93 17.29 27.34
CA TRP A 276 -2.58 16.24 26.37
C TRP A 276 -3.81 15.44 25.99
N ARG A 277 -3.76 14.93 24.75
CA ARG A 277 -4.69 13.94 24.25
C ARG A 277 -3.86 12.81 23.63
N VAL A 278 -3.83 11.66 24.28
CA VAL A 278 -3.29 10.42 23.72
C VAL A 278 -4.40 9.78 22.92
N TYR A 279 -4.22 9.74 21.60
CA TYR A 279 -5.18 9.12 20.71
C TYR A 279 -5.13 7.62 20.88
N GLY A 280 -6.21 7.02 21.35
CA GLY A 280 -6.32 5.62 21.69
C GLY A 280 -7.79 5.19 21.76
N SER A 281 -8.08 4.00 22.29
CA SER A 281 -9.44 3.55 22.51
C SER A 281 -9.65 3.13 23.97
N PRO A 282 -10.31 3.95 24.80
CA PRO A 282 -10.72 5.34 24.57
C PRO A 282 -9.52 6.29 24.50
N ASP A 283 -9.72 7.49 23.93
CA ASP A 283 -8.72 8.56 24.04
C ASP A 283 -8.49 8.89 25.51
N THR A 284 -7.22 9.02 25.88
CA THR A 284 -6.87 9.48 27.22
C THR A 284 -6.52 10.95 27.15
N THR A 285 -7.22 11.76 27.91
CA THR A 285 -6.95 13.20 28.01
C THR A 285 -6.56 13.55 29.44
N GLY A 286 -5.80 14.61 29.60
CA GLY A 286 -5.42 15.12 30.89
C GLY A 286 -4.72 16.44 30.80
N GLY A 287 -4.36 16.99 31.94
CA GLY A 287 -3.62 18.23 32.03
C GLY A 287 -2.95 18.38 33.38
N MET A 288 -1.79 19.00 33.39
CA MET A 288 -1.04 19.28 34.61
C MET A 288 -0.33 20.64 34.53
N GLU A 289 0.01 21.17 35.66
CA GLU A 289 0.90 22.33 35.74
C GLU A 289 2.33 21.90 35.36
N MET A 290 3.01 22.74 34.62
CA MET A 290 4.40 22.54 34.28
C MET A 290 5.31 23.15 35.35
N THR A 291 6.48 22.60 35.52
CA THR A 291 7.51 23.14 36.41
C THR A 291 8.39 24.09 35.62
N GLN A 292 8.63 25.28 36.20
CA GLN A 292 9.57 26.24 35.62
C GLN A 292 10.96 25.66 35.57
N ALA A 293 11.61 25.80 34.41
CA ALA A 293 12.96 25.39 34.14
C ALA A 293 13.83 26.64 33.84
N CYS A 294 15.01 26.46 33.27
CA CYS A 294 15.88 27.56 32.92
C CYS A 294 15.46 28.31 31.64
N GLY A 295 15.92 29.55 31.48
CA GLY A 295 15.80 30.33 30.23
C GLY A 295 14.35 30.58 29.77
N GLY A 296 13.40 30.64 30.69
CA GLY A 296 12.00 30.85 30.40
C GLY A 296 11.27 29.60 29.90
N TRP A 297 11.91 28.45 29.96
CA TRP A 297 11.33 27.17 29.64
C TRP A 297 10.55 26.59 30.81
N TRP A 298 9.50 25.83 30.48
CA TRP A 298 8.69 25.04 31.38
C TRP A 298 8.78 23.57 30.99
N LYS A 299 8.71 22.66 31.96
CA LYS A 299 8.89 21.23 31.76
C LYS A 299 7.78 20.45 32.46
N ALA A 300 7.30 19.41 31.80
CA ALA A 300 6.40 18.41 32.39
C ALA A 300 6.71 17.03 31.81
N THR A 301 6.29 15.98 32.53
CA THR A 301 6.28 14.61 32.01
C THR A 301 4.82 14.22 31.80
N VAL A 302 4.44 13.95 30.57
CA VAL A 302 3.07 13.62 30.17
C VAL A 302 2.99 12.19 29.69
N PRO A 303 1.84 11.52 29.84
CA PRO A 303 1.60 10.24 29.20
C PRO A 303 1.70 10.39 27.68
N ALA A 304 2.40 9.47 27.02
CA ALA A 304 2.53 9.42 25.59
C ALA A 304 2.37 7.99 25.09
N ALA A 305 1.70 7.82 23.97
CA ALA A 305 1.62 6.51 23.34
C ALA A 305 2.87 6.24 22.50
N GLY A 306 3.45 5.06 22.66
CA GLY A 306 4.69 4.69 21.95
C GLY A 306 4.54 4.63 20.43
N SER A 307 3.33 4.41 19.91
CA SER A 307 3.06 4.25 18.47
C SER A 307 1.83 5.01 17.96
N THR A 308 1.06 5.68 18.83
CA THR A 308 -0.05 6.53 18.42
C THR A 308 0.30 7.99 18.64
N ARG A 309 -0.51 8.87 18.06
CA ARG A 309 -0.36 10.31 18.21
C ARG A 309 -0.64 10.72 19.66
N THR A 310 0.21 11.56 20.23
CA THR A 310 -0.11 12.34 21.42
C THR A 310 -0.06 13.81 21.05
N GLY A 311 -1.21 14.47 21.15
CA GLY A 311 -1.34 15.91 20.86
C GLY A 311 -1.24 16.72 22.15
N LEU A 312 -0.61 17.88 22.09
CA LEU A 312 -0.39 18.79 23.20
C LEU A 312 -0.97 20.16 22.90
N SER A 313 -1.50 20.79 23.93
CA SER A 313 -1.74 22.23 23.98
C SER A 313 -1.24 22.81 25.30
N PHE A 314 -0.99 24.10 25.31
CA PHE A 314 -0.45 24.80 26.47
C PHE A 314 -1.37 25.97 26.84
N SER A 315 -1.53 26.24 28.12
CA SER A 315 -2.30 27.40 28.56
C SER A 315 -1.55 28.16 29.66
N TYR A 316 -1.66 29.49 29.60
CA TYR A 316 -1.11 30.40 30.58
C TYR A 316 -1.98 31.68 30.62
N GLY A 317 -2.34 32.12 31.79
CA GLY A 317 -3.34 33.17 31.96
C GLY A 317 -4.63 32.83 31.20
N SER A 318 -5.09 33.70 30.33
CA SER A 318 -6.26 33.50 29.46
C SER A 318 -5.89 32.97 28.06
N THR A 319 -4.61 32.72 27.81
CA THR A 319 -4.12 32.29 26.49
C THR A 319 -4.05 30.78 26.40
N THR A 320 -4.49 30.24 25.26
CA THR A 320 -4.27 28.84 24.87
C THR A 320 -3.42 28.82 23.60
N ASP A 321 -2.35 28.03 23.64
CA ASP A 321 -1.50 27.74 22.49
C ASP A 321 -1.72 26.29 22.10
N ASP A 322 -2.48 26.07 21.04
CA ASP A 322 -2.93 24.76 20.55
C ASP A 322 -2.56 24.55 19.07
N ASN A 323 -1.58 25.30 18.56
CA ASN A 323 -1.19 25.25 17.14
C ASN A 323 -2.34 25.55 16.20
N GLY A 324 -3.19 26.53 16.53
CA GLY A 324 -4.38 26.88 15.72
C GLY A 324 -5.43 25.78 15.68
N GLY A 325 -5.65 25.07 16.80
CA GLY A 325 -6.61 23.97 16.93
C GLY A 325 -6.10 22.61 16.46
N LYS A 326 -4.84 22.50 15.98
CA LYS A 326 -4.26 21.25 15.45
C LYS A 326 -3.49 20.44 16.48
N LEU A 327 -3.21 21.00 17.64
CA LEU A 327 -2.33 20.49 18.70
C LEU A 327 -0.87 20.27 18.23
N TYR A 328 0.06 20.23 19.16
CA TYR A 328 1.46 19.89 18.90
C TYR A 328 1.67 18.40 19.11
N ASP A 329 2.37 17.75 18.21
CA ASP A 329 2.61 16.31 18.28
C ASP A 329 3.87 15.99 19.11
N VAL A 330 3.76 15.02 20.00
CA VAL A 330 4.91 14.38 20.63
C VAL A 330 5.56 13.44 19.62
N LYS A 331 6.85 13.64 19.35
CA LYS A 331 7.67 12.76 18.53
C LYS A 331 8.67 12.03 19.42
N GLY A 332 8.54 10.71 19.53
CA GLY A 332 9.42 9.92 20.40
C GLY A 332 9.16 10.15 21.89
N GLU A 333 10.21 10.33 22.66
CA GLU A 333 10.17 10.47 24.14
C GLU A 333 10.19 11.93 24.63
N SER A 334 10.17 12.88 23.71
CA SER A 334 10.20 14.31 24.05
C SER A 334 9.48 15.18 23.01
N ALA A 335 9.05 16.35 23.46
CA ALA A 335 8.55 17.40 22.58
C ALA A 335 8.97 18.77 23.14
N ALA A 336 9.29 19.69 22.26
CA ALA A 336 9.57 21.08 22.64
C ALA A 336 8.81 22.05 21.75
N VAL A 337 8.22 23.08 22.34
CA VAL A 337 7.46 24.12 21.66
C VAL A 337 7.92 25.49 22.14
N SER A 338 8.24 26.39 21.24
CA SER A 338 8.64 27.76 21.52
C SER A 338 8.08 28.72 20.51
N GLY A 339 7.50 29.83 20.98
CA GLY A 339 6.93 30.87 20.09
C GLY A 339 5.82 30.35 19.17
N GLY A 340 5.00 29.40 19.64
CA GLY A 340 3.90 28.82 18.84
C GLY A 340 4.36 27.85 17.74
N GLN A 341 5.62 27.38 17.78
CA GLN A 341 6.18 26.43 16.82
C GLN A 341 6.79 25.23 17.54
N ALA A 342 6.56 24.03 17.00
CA ALA A 342 7.26 22.84 17.42
C ALA A 342 8.75 22.97 17.05
N VAL A 343 9.62 22.84 18.04
CA VAL A 343 11.07 22.85 17.84
C VAL A 343 11.54 21.41 17.81
N THR A 344 12.06 20.96 16.68
CA THR A 344 12.64 19.63 16.54
C THR A 344 14.07 19.66 17.08
N ASP A 345 14.41 18.70 17.96
CA ASP A 345 15.76 18.38 18.44
C ASP A 345 16.47 19.39 19.36
N VAL A 346 15.77 20.32 20.00
CA VAL A 346 16.39 21.17 21.02
C VAL A 346 15.88 20.80 22.39
N THR A 347 16.55 19.85 23.02
CA THR A 347 16.47 19.75 24.49
C THR A 347 17.12 21.04 25.06
N PRO A 348 16.36 21.89 25.79
CA PRO A 348 16.95 23.06 26.38
C PRO A 348 18.13 22.67 27.29
N ASN A 349 19.31 23.09 26.95
CA ASN A 349 20.51 22.90 27.79
C ASN A 349 20.36 23.75 29.06
N CYS A 350 19.56 23.25 29.99
CA CYS A 350 19.47 23.81 31.33
C CYS A 350 20.65 23.29 32.15
N VAL A 351 21.76 23.95 32.11
CA VAL A 351 22.87 23.70 33.04
C VAL A 351 22.43 24.23 34.39
N VAL A 352 22.09 23.32 35.31
CA VAL A 352 21.89 23.66 36.71
C VAL A 352 23.25 23.92 37.30
N THR A 353 23.67 25.19 37.41
CA THR A 353 24.76 25.56 38.30
C THR A 353 24.22 25.45 39.74
N THR A 354 24.50 24.33 40.38
CA THR A 354 24.42 24.24 41.83
C THR A 354 25.40 25.25 42.45
N LYS A 355 24.86 26.26 43.16
CA LYS A 355 25.65 27.03 44.08
C LYS A 355 25.91 26.21 45.35
#